data_329190a71944901d7a8a20b2cd9298ed
#
_entry.id   329190a71944901d7a8a20b2cd9298ed
#
_cell.length_a   1.000
_cell.length_b   1.000
_cell.length_c   1.000
_cell.angle_alpha   90.00
_cell.angle_beta   90.00
_cell.angle_gamma   90.00
#
_symmetry.space_group_name_H-M   'P 1'
#
loop_
_entity.id
_entity.type
_entity.pdbx_description
1 polymer ?
#
loop_
_entity_poly.entity_id
_entity_poly.type
_entity_poly.pdbx_seq_one_letter_code
_entity_poly.pdbx_strand_id
1 'polypeptide(L)'
;MYNLGELLLLIFVLQSRCSLQQSNGSTDDVVFAWLPRSRLNSDIDLISTAEMSVLTPIYIFIRLYLDKMIDFFFSLYWEGKKKVIPDLEKKHAFLAESATSLAKKIKQKELKSEELVQALIERIKQVNPHLNAIAADRFEAALEEAREVDRLISEGLTEELSKKPFLGVPYTAKESQAVKGMPLTLGLWCRRNETATEDSEAVVRMRAAGAIIVASTNLPEMLIWQETRNPVYGMTTNPHHTGRSPGGSSGAEAALSSTYATPISLCSDIGGSTRMPAFYCGMFGHHPTAGTTNTKGCFYRNGDEDSMFCLGFISKHVEDLAPLTKIVAGDKADLLKLDRDVDIKKIKFYYVETSKDGHVSPLRPEMTDAMQSVVKKIQQDLNASPQSYYHDGLDYMYKLWCYWMSKEPGNYASMLNNGVGEMHGFRELFKKMFGLSKHCLFTIMQVLEKQLLPKPDEEWAENLTKSFKEDLFGKLGDNGVLLFPSAPHASPYNYSCYLRPYNFSYWSLVNVLKCPATQVPLGKNSQGLPIGIQVVAAPYNDALCLAVAKYLEKEFGGAIAACKVK
;
A
#
# COMPACT_ATOMS: atom_id res chain seq x y z
N MET A 1 3.62 -4.44 -29.65
CA MET A 1 3.84 -4.57 -28.19
C MET A 1 4.90 -5.63 -27.80
N TYR A 2 5.23 -6.60 -28.66
CA TYR A 2 6.21 -7.66 -28.34
C TYR A 2 7.66 -7.15 -28.15
N ASN A 3 8.08 -6.12 -28.91
CA ASN A 3 9.45 -5.56 -28.78
C ASN A 3 9.71 -4.72 -27.52
N LEU A 4 8.66 -4.26 -26.84
CA LEU A 4 8.80 -3.52 -25.61
C LEU A 4 9.15 -4.44 -24.42
N GLY A 5 8.67 -5.68 -24.43
CA GLY A 5 8.97 -6.68 -23.41
C GLY A 5 10.43 -7.12 -23.38
N GLU A 6 11.05 -7.26 -24.54
CA GLU A 6 12.47 -7.62 -24.65
C GLU A 6 13.39 -6.48 -24.20
N LEU A 7 13.04 -5.23 -24.54
CA LEU A 7 13.78 -4.06 -24.08
C LEU A 7 13.63 -3.86 -22.55
N LEU A 8 12.44 -4.09 -22.02
CA LEU A 8 12.17 -4.03 -20.58
C LEU A 8 12.94 -5.10 -19.81
N LEU A 9 13.06 -6.32 -20.35
CA LEU A 9 13.84 -7.40 -19.74
C LEU A 9 15.33 -7.06 -19.70
N LEU A 10 15.87 -6.50 -20.79
CA LEU A 10 17.29 -6.08 -20.87
C LEU A 10 17.58 -4.97 -19.86
N ILE A 11 16.71 -3.98 -19.71
CA ILE A 11 16.84 -2.89 -18.75
C ILE A 11 16.76 -3.45 -17.30
N PHE A 12 15.84 -4.38 -17.03
CA PHE A 12 15.72 -5.02 -15.72
C PHE A 12 16.97 -5.79 -15.34
N VAL A 13 17.52 -6.61 -16.26
CA VAL A 13 18.76 -7.37 -16.04
C VAL A 13 19.95 -6.43 -15.84
N LEU A 14 20.01 -5.31 -16.56
CA LEU A 14 21.05 -4.30 -16.39
C LEU A 14 20.93 -3.56 -15.05
N GLN A 15 19.70 -3.19 -14.62
CA GLN A 15 19.45 -2.58 -13.31
C GLN A 15 19.79 -3.55 -12.16
N SER A 16 19.44 -4.82 -12.29
CA SER A 16 19.77 -5.85 -11.31
C SER A 16 21.29 -6.09 -11.22
N ARG A 17 22.02 -5.97 -12.32
CA ARG A 17 23.50 -6.06 -12.32
C ARG A 17 24.19 -4.83 -11.70
N CYS A 18 23.67 -3.61 -11.92
CA CYS A 18 24.17 -2.42 -11.22
C CYS A 18 23.98 -2.53 -9.69
N SER A 19 22.91 -3.19 -9.24
CA SER A 19 22.69 -3.41 -7.81
C SER A 19 23.64 -4.44 -7.19
N LEU A 20 24.15 -5.39 -7.97
CA LEU A 20 25.18 -6.35 -7.54
C LEU A 20 26.55 -5.67 -7.26
N GLN A 21 26.89 -4.61 -7.97
CA GLN A 21 28.14 -3.86 -7.76
C GLN A 21 28.16 -3.10 -6.43
N GLN A 22 26.99 -2.72 -5.91
CA GLN A 22 26.90 -2.05 -4.58
C GLN A 22 26.78 -3.04 -3.42
N SER A 23 26.62 -4.36 -3.68
CA SER A 23 26.33 -5.37 -2.65
C SER A 23 27.56 -6.00 -2.00
N ASN A 24 28.71 -5.97 -2.64
CA ASN A 24 29.92 -6.53 -2.09
C ASN A 24 30.82 -5.40 -1.60
N GLY A 25 31.06 -5.33 -0.30
CA GLY A 25 32.01 -4.42 0.32
C GLY A 25 33.48 -4.69 -0.05
N SER A 26 33.73 -5.40 -1.16
CA SER A 26 35.00 -5.50 -1.84
C SER A 26 34.82 -5.08 -3.29
N THR A 27 35.43 -3.96 -3.65
CA THR A 27 35.38 -3.33 -4.97
C THR A 27 36.12 -4.10 -6.08
N ASP A 28 36.52 -5.37 -5.85
CA ASP A 28 37.56 -5.99 -6.66
C ASP A 28 37.14 -6.85 -7.85
N ASP A 29 35.87 -7.20 -8.04
CA ASP A 29 35.59 -8.31 -8.97
C ASP A 29 34.81 -8.01 -10.26
N VAL A 30 34.38 -6.79 -10.60
CA VAL A 30 33.48 -6.64 -11.77
C VAL A 30 33.86 -5.56 -12.80
N VAL A 31 34.82 -4.66 -12.55
CA VAL A 31 35.09 -3.54 -13.50
C VAL A 31 36.14 -3.86 -14.57
N PHE A 32 37.01 -4.86 -14.37
CA PHE A 32 38.15 -5.08 -15.29
C PHE A 32 38.41 -6.53 -15.67
N ALA A 33 37.51 -7.16 -16.40
CA ALA A 33 37.76 -8.46 -17.03
C ALA A 33 38.79 -8.44 -18.17
N TRP A 34 39.44 -7.29 -18.46
CA TRP A 34 40.37 -7.09 -19.61
C TRP A 34 41.75 -6.56 -19.26
N LEU A 35 42.14 -6.48 -17.97
CA LEU A 35 43.48 -6.05 -17.59
C LEU A 35 44.15 -7.02 -16.59
N PRO A 36 45.50 -7.23 -16.69
CA PRO A 36 46.17 -8.21 -15.85
C PRO A 36 46.29 -7.77 -14.38
N ARG A 37 46.05 -8.70 -13.47
CA ARG A 37 45.89 -8.57 -11.99
C ARG A 37 47.10 -8.08 -11.18
N SER A 38 48.19 -7.61 -11.74
CA SER A 38 49.42 -7.42 -10.99
C SER A 38 49.76 -5.98 -10.54
N ARG A 39 48.89 -5.00 -10.67
CA ARG A 39 49.16 -3.59 -10.28
C ARG A 39 48.03 -2.82 -9.59
N LEU A 40 47.08 -3.47 -8.96
CA LEU A 40 45.83 -2.79 -8.49
C LEU A 40 45.60 -2.77 -6.97
N ASN A 41 46.57 -3.17 -6.14
CA ASN A 41 46.36 -3.29 -4.68
C ASN A 41 46.88 -2.12 -3.82
N SER A 42 47.13 -0.95 -4.37
CA SER A 42 47.59 0.18 -3.53
C SER A 42 46.89 1.53 -3.72
N ASP A 43 46.00 1.67 -4.71
CA ASP A 43 45.46 2.99 -5.05
C ASP A 43 43.91 3.10 -4.97
N ILE A 44 43.19 2.04 -4.55
CA ILE A 44 41.73 2.05 -4.53
C ILE A 44 41.12 2.57 -3.21
N ASP A 45 41.89 2.62 -2.14
CA ASP A 45 41.43 3.14 -0.83
C ASP A 45 41.34 4.68 -0.74
N LEU A 46 41.57 5.39 -1.84
CA LEU A 46 41.59 6.85 -1.91
C LEU A 46 40.62 7.48 -2.92
N ILE A 47 39.53 6.80 -3.28
CA ILE A 47 38.37 7.53 -3.82
C ILE A 47 37.76 8.25 -2.62
N SER A 48 38.21 9.48 -2.43
CA SER A 48 37.89 10.26 -1.25
C SER A 48 36.40 10.52 -1.14
N THR A 49 35.91 10.66 0.09
CA THR A 49 34.54 11.15 0.41
C THR A 49 34.17 12.40 -0.40
N ALA A 50 35.14 13.16 -0.90
CA ALA A 50 34.97 14.30 -1.79
C ALA A 50 34.56 13.92 -3.22
N GLU A 51 35.07 12.82 -3.81
CA GLU A 51 34.67 12.37 -5.16
C GLU A 51 33.26 11.74 -5.13
N MET A 52 32.90 10.99 -4.08
CA MET A 52 31.56 10.54 -3.87
C MET A 52 30.57 11.70 -3.72
N SER A 53 30.96 12.80 -3.09
CA SER A 53 30.11 14.00 -2.94
C SER A 53 29.79 14.69 -4.28
N VAL A 54 30.65 14.60 -5.28
CA VAL A 54 30.41 15.16 -6.63
C VAL A 54 29.62 14.21 -7.52
N LEU A 55 29.81 12.89 -7.39
CA LEU A 55 29.12 11.90 -8.23
C LEU A 55 27.65 11.73 -7.83
N THR A 56 27.32 11.88 -6.56
CA THR A 56 25.94 11.74 -6.06
C THR A 56 24.97 12.74 -6.70
N PRO A 57 25.24 14.05 -6.80
CA PRO A 57 24.38 15.00 -7.50
C PRO A 57 24.20 14.68 -8.98
N ILE A 58 25.26 14.21 -9.64
CA ILE A 58 25.22 13.81 -11.06
C ILE A 58 24.31 12.58 -11.22
N TYR A 59 24.45 11.58 -10.37
CA TYR A 59 23.59 10.41 -10.35
C TYR A 59 22.12 10.79 -10.13
N ILE A 60 21.82 11.62 -9.12
CA ILE A 60 20.48 12.11 -8.84
C ILE A 60 19.90 12.84 -10.06
N PHE A 61 20.67 13.72 -10.68
CA PHE A 61 20.25 14.45 -11.88
C PHE A 61 19.91 13.51 -13.05
N ILE A 62 20.80 12.57 -13.35
CA ILE A 62 20.59 11.58 -14.43
C ILE A 62 19.34 10.75 -14.14
N ARG A 63 19.17 10.28 -12.89
CA ARG A 63 18.03 9.45 -12.51
C ARG A 63 16.71 10.20 -12.60
N LEU A 64 16.66 11.45 -12.12
CA LEU A 64 15.47 12.31 -12.26
C LEU A 64 15.14 12.60 -13.73
N TYR A 65 16.15 12.78 -14.57
CA TYR A 65 15.96 12.96 -16.00
C TYR A 65 15.40 11.70 -16.67
N LEU A 66 15.95 10.53 -16.35
CA LEU A 66 15.44 9.25 -16.83
C LEU A 66 13.98 9.02 -16.40
N ASP A 67 13.64 9.33 -15.15
CA ASP A 67 12.27 9.21 -14.66
C ASP A 67 11.30 10.14 -15.40
N LYS A 68 11.73 11.36 -15.75
CA LYS A 68 10.95 12.27 -16.60
C LYS A 68 10.76 11.74 -18.03
N MET A 69 11.81 11.13 -18.59
CA MET A 69 11.75 10.50 -19.93
C MET A 69 10.78 9.30 -19.92
N ILE A 70 10.82 8.46 -18.89
CA ILE A 70 9.85 7.37 -18.73
C ILE A 70 8.44 7.94 -18.72
N ASP A 71 8.16 8.94 -17.87
CA ASP A 71 6.83 9.53 -17.80
C ASP A 71 6.40 10.17 -19.12
N PHE A 72 7.31 10.83 -19.83
CA PHE A 72 7.02 11.42 -21.14
C PHE A 72 6.59 10.36 -22.15
N PHE A 73 7.33 9.26 -22.31
CA PHE A 73 6.97 8.21 -23.27
C PHE A 73 5.65 7.51 -22.92
N PHE A 74 5.42 7.25 -21.64
CA PHE A 74 4.15 6.65 -21.19
C PHE A 74 2.98 7.63 -21.34
N SER A 75 3.20 8.94 -21.19
CA SER A 75 2.17 9.95 -21.40
C SER A 75 1.65 9.97 -22.82
N LEU A 76 2.52 9.80 -23.83
CA LEU A 76 2.13 9.76 -25.24
C LEU A 76 1.06 8.68 -25.53
N TYR A 77 1.05 7.61 -24.75
CA TYR A 77 0.08 6.53 -24.90
C TYR A 77 -1.16 6.71 -24.03
N TRP A 78 -0.99 7.18 -22.77
CA TRP A 78 -2.04 7.12 -21.77
C TRP A 78 -2.87 8.41 -21.66
N GLU A 79 -2.34 9.59 -21.97
CA GLU A 79 -3.09 10.85 -21.85
C GLU A 79 -4.33 10.87 -22.75
N GLY A 80 -4.23 10.37 -23.97
CA GLY A 80 -5.37 10.26 -24.89
C GLY A 80 -6.42 9.21 -24.51
N LYS A 81 -6.17 8.40 -23.47
CA LYS A 81 -7.07 7.32 -23.00
C LYS A 81 -7.69 7.60 -21.64
N LYS A 82 -7.47 8.79 -21.10
CA LYS A 82 -8.05 9.22 -19.84
C LYS A 82 -9.58 9.22 -19.93
N LYS A 83 -10.23 8.53 -18.97
CA LYS A 83 -11.68 8.54 -18.79
C LYS A 83 -12.03 9.43 -17.61
N VAL A 84 -13.18 10.09 -17.70
CA VAL A 84 -13.71 10.91 -16.59
C VAL A 84 -14.58 10.02 -15.72
N ILE A 85 -14.34 10.07 -14.42
CA ILE A 85 -15.19 9.40 -13.43
C ILE A 85 -16.45 10.25 -13.22
N PRO A 86 -17.64 9.65 -13.27
CA PRO A 86 -18.90 10.37 -13.01
C PRO A 86 -18.90 11.02 -11.62
N ASP A 87 -19.45 12.22 -11.52
CA ASP A 87 -19.66 12.88 -10.22
C ASP A 87 -20.72 12.13 -9.39
N LEU A 88 -20.68 12.30 -8.08
CA LEU A 88 -21.68 11.74 -7.18
C LEU A 88 -22.94 12.62 -7.19
N GLU A 89 -24.09 12.02 -7.41
CA GLU A 89 -25.38 12.73 -7.36
C GLU A 89 -25.67 13.23 -5.95
N LYS A 90 -26.21 14.46 -5.85
CA LYS A 90 -26.51 15.13 -4.57
C LYS A 90 -27.45 14.33 -3.67
N LYS A 91 -28.39 13.55 -4.25
CA LYS A 91 -29.27 12.67 -3.47
C LYS A 91 -28.52 11.58 -2.69
N HIS A 92 -27.31 11.20 -3.15
CA HIS A 92 -26.45 10.22 -2.51
C HIS A 92 -25.24 10.87 -1.77
N ALA A 93 -25.31 12.15 -1.45
CA ALA A 93 -24.24 12.90 -0.80
C ALA A 93 -23.77 12.26 0.52
N PHE A 94 -24.64 11.52 1.21
CA PHE A 94 -24.29 10.77 2.42
C PHE A 94 -23.18 9.72 2.19
N LEU A 95 -22.96 9.22 0.96
CA LEU A 95 -21.82 8.34 0.65
C LEU A 95 -20.45 9.02 0.85
N ALA A 96 -20.41 10.34 0.97
CA ALA A 96 -19.19 11.08 1.28
C ALA A 96 -18.89 11.14 2.80
N GLU A 97 -19.85 10.78 3.66
CA GLU A 97 -19.67 10.79 5.11
C GLU A 97 -18.78 9.65 5.60
N SER A 98 -18.31 9.76 6.85
CA SER A 98 -17.57 8.69 7.51
C SER A 98 -18.46 7.48 7.80
N ALA A 99 -17.85 6.30 7.85
CA ALA A 99 -18.56 5.08 8.25
C ALA A 99 -19.13 5.19 9.67
N THR A 100 -18.43 5.87 10.55
CA THR A 100 -18.85 6.18 11.92
C THR A 100 -20.11 7.05 11.94
N SER A 101 -20.15 8.11 11.10
CA SER A 101 -21.35 8.97 10.95
C SER A 101 -22.53 8.18 10.39
N LEU A 102 -22.31 7.37 9.34
CA LEU A 102 -23.34 6.55 8.73
C LEU A 102 -23.95 5.54 9.72
N ALA A 103 -23.10 4.84 10.51
CA ALA A 103 -23.58 3.93 11.54
C ALA A 103 -24.43 4.63 12.61
N LYS A 104 -24.03 5.85 13.00
CA LYS A 104 -24.79 6.67 13.94
C LYS A 104 -26.17 7.02 13.38
N LYS A 105 -26.24 7.50 12.14
CA LYS A 105 -27.52 7.85 11.46
C LYS A 105 -28.45 6.64 11.33
N ILE A 106 -27.92 5.45 11.03
CA ILE A 106 -28.70 4.22 10.95
C ILE A 106 -29.31 3.88 12.31
N LYS A 107 -28.51 3.91 13.39
CA LYS A 107 -28.98 3.66 14.76
C LYS A 107 -30.04 4.69 15.22
N GLN A 108 -29.91 5.93 14.77
CA GLN A 108 -30.84 7.04 15.08
C GLN A 108 -32.09 7.05 14.16
N LYS A 109 -32.20 6.10 13.21
CA LYS A 109 -33.29 6.02 12.22
C LYS A 109 -33.34 7.23 11.27
N GLU A 110 -32.23 7.97 11.12
CA GLU A 110 -32.10 9.09 10.18
C GLU A 110 -31.76 8.63 8.76
N LEU A 111 -31.18 7.44 8.63
CA LEU A 111 -30.85 6.78 7.37
C LEU A 111 -31.18 5.29 7.50
N LYS A 112 -31.77 4.69 6.46
CA LYS A 112 -31.97 3.25 6.40
C LYS A 112 -30.73 2.55 5.87
N SER A 113 -30.39 1.39 6.45
CA SER A 113 -29.31 0.54 5.95
C SER A 113 -29.55 0.10 4.50
N GLU A 114 -30.79 -0.28 4.16
CA GLU A 114 -31.17 -0.64 2.78
C GLU A 114 -30.92 0.51 1.80
N GLU A 115 -31.29 1.75 2.17
CA GLU A 115 -31.06 2.95 1.35
C GLU A 115 -29.57 3.18 1.11
N LEU A 116 -28.74 3.06 2.16
CA LEU A 116 -27.30 3.22 2.08
C LEU A 116 -26.67 2.15 1.17
N VAL A 117 -27.02 0.89 1.36
CA VAL A 117 -26.49 -0.25 0.58
C VAL A 117 -26.93 -0.14 -0.89
N GLN A 118 -28.19 0.22 -1.15
CA GLN A 118 -28.71 0.43 -2.50
C GLN A 118 -27.94 1.55 -3.22
N ALA A 119 -27.77 2.70 -2.58
CA ALA A 119 -27.04 3.84 -3.14
C ALA A 119 -25.57 3.47 -3.42
N LEU A 120 -24.95 2.69 -2.54
CA LEU A 120 -23.58 2.20 -2.74
C LEU A 120 -23.48 1.27 -3.95
N ILE A 121 -24.40 0.33 -4.10
CA ILE A 121 -24.46 -0.59 -5.24
C ILE A 121 -24.63 0.19 -6.55
N GLU A 122 -25.52 1.17 -6.58
CA GLU A 122 -25.70 2.05 -7.73
C GLU A 122 -24.41 2.79 -8.07
N ARG A 123 -23.72 3.31 -7.04
CA ARG A 123 -22.44 3.98 -7.21
C ARG A 123 -21.35 3.05 -7.73
N ILE A 124 -21.23 1.84 -7.20
CA ILE A 124 -20.31 0.81 -7.71
C ILE A 124 -20.60 0.53 -9.20
N LYS A 125 -21.86 0.27 -9.57
CA LYS A 125 -22.25 0.01 -10.96
C LYS A 125 -21.93 1.18 -11.89
N GLN A 126 -22.00 2.42 -11.40
CA GLN A 126 -21.69 3.62 -12.15
C GLN A 126 -20.19 3.80 -12.41
N VAL A 127 -19.32 3.52 -11.41
CA VAL A 127 -17.88 3.80 -11.52
C VAL A 127 -17.06 2.59 -11.99
N ASN A 128 -17.50 1.37 -11.70
CA ASN A 128 -16.72 0.16 -11.99
C ASN A 128 -16.40 -0.05 -13.48
N PRO A 129 -17.23 0.34 -14.47
CA PRO A 129 -16.88 0.28 -15.90
C PRO A 129 -15.67 1.14 -16.28
N HIS A 130 -15.33 2.13 -15.45
CA HIS A 130 -14.16 2.98 -15.62
C HIS A 130 -12.94 2.47 -14.85
N LEU A 131 -13.17 1.80 -13.70
CA LEU A 131 -12.15 1.40 -12.76
C LEU A 131 -11.71 -0.06 -12.89
N ASN A 132 -12.64 -0.96 -13.18
CA ASN A 132 -12.45 -2.41 -13.09
C ASN A 132 -11.93 -2.85 -11.69
N ALA A 133 -12.64 -2.43 -10.65
CA ALA A 133 -12.23 -2.62 -9.26
C ALA A 133 -12.88 -3.84 -8.58
N ILE A 134 -14.06 -4.28 -9.05
CA ILE A 134 -14.80 -5.39 -8.46
C ILE A 134 -14.31 -6.72 -9.05
N ALA A 135 -13.92 -7.64 -8.20
CA ALA A 135 -13.61 -9.03 -8.55
C ALA A 135 -14.86 -9.91 -8.52
N ALA A 136 -15.69 -9.75 -7.49
CA ALA A 136 -16.98 -10.39 -7.36
C ALA A 136 -17.88 -9.57 -6.42
N ASP A 137 -19.19 -9.64 -6.63
CA ASP A 137 -20.16 -8.97 -5.77
C ASP A 137 -21.14 -9.96 -5.13
N ARG A 138 -21.85 -9.48 -4.12
CA ARG A 138 -22.97 -10.16 -3.44
C ARG A 138 -24.12 -9.18 -3.14
N PHE A 139 -24.43 -8.34 -4.10
CA PHE A 139 -25.34 -7.21 -3.97
C PHE A 139 -26.71 -7.58 -3.40
N GLU A 140 -27.32 -8.64 -3.91
CA GLU A 140 -28.65 -9.09 -3.44
C GLU A 140 -28.60 -9.52 -1.96
N ALA A 141 -27.61 -10.35 -1.59
CA ALA A 141 -27.45 -10.78 -0.21
C ALA A 141 -27.13 -9.59 0.74
N ALA A 142 -26.38 -8.60 0.27
CA ALA A 142 -26.10 -7.39 1.04
C ALA A 142 -27.37 -6.55 1.27
N LEU A 143 -28.27 -6.47 0.29
CA LEU A 143 -29.57 -5.82 0.43
C LEU A 143 -30.48 -6.56 1.40
N GLU A 144 -30.48 -7.90 1.37
CA GLU A 144 -31.24 -8.71 2.34
C GLU A 144 -30.74 -8.48 3.77
N GLU A 145 -29.42 -8.49 3.98
CA GLU A 145 -28.80 -8.19 5.27
C GLU A 145 -29.15 -6.76 5.75
N ALA A 146 -29.18 -5.79 4.84
CA ALA A 146 -29.53 -4.40 5.16
C ALA A 146 -31.00 -4.24 5.57
N ARG A 147 -31.94 -4.92 4.86
CA ARG A 147 -33.35 -4.96 5.24
C ARG A 147 -33.57 -5.58 6.62
N GLU A 148 -32.82 -6.65 6.91
CA GLU A 148 -32.87 -7.28 8.23
C GLU A 148 -32.39 -6.35 9.34
N VAL A 149 -31.32 -5.58 9.11
CA VAL A 149 -30.87 -4.54 10.04
C VAL A 149 -31.97 -3.50 10.29
N ASP A 150 -32.61 -3.00 9.22
CA ASP A 150 -33.68 -2.02 9.34
C ASP A 150 -34.89 -2.57 10.07
N ARG A 151 -35.25 -3.85 9.84
CA ARG A 151 -36.32 -4.57 10.56
C ARG A 151 -36.02 -4.63 12.07
N LEU A 152 -34.82 -5.09 12.44
CA LEU A 152 -34.37 -5.20 13.83
C LEU A 152 -34.41 -3.85 14.55
N ILE A 153 -33.94 -2.79 13.87
CA ILE A 153 -33.95 -1.41 14.43
C ILE A 153 -35.39 -0.91 14.59
N SER A 154 -36.32 -1.27 13.68
CA SER A 154 -37.73 -0.86 13.76
C SER A 154 -38.44 -1.50 14.94
N GLU A 155 -38.15 -2.78 15.24
CA GLU A 155 -38.67 -3.54 16.38
C GLU A 155 -38.11 -3.07 17.73
N GLY A 156 -36.99 -2.39 17.74
CA GLY A 156 -36.34 -1.79 18.89
C GLY A 156 -34.83 -2.00 18.89
N LEU A 157 -34.09 -0.93 19.05
CA LEU A 157 -32.64 -0.98 19.14
C LEU A 157 -32.23 -1.60 20.47
N THR A 158 -31.94 -2.91 20.49
CA THR A 158 -31.47 -3.61 21.68
C THR A 158 -30.09 -3.11 22.12
N GLU A 159 -29.71 -3.37 23.39
CA GLU A 159 -28.37 -3.02 23.89
C GLU A 159 -27.27 -3.68 23.05
N GLU A 160 -27.46 -4.93 22.62
CA GLU A 160 -26.51 -5.66 21.77
C GLU A 160 -26.33 -4.97 20.42
N LEU A 161 -27.40 -4.59 19.73
CA LEU A 161 -27.35 -3.89 18.45
C LEU A 161 -26.70 -2.51 18.58
N SER A 162 -27.01 -1.80 19.70
CA SER A 162 -26.46 -0.47 19.95
C SER A 162 -24.93 -0.47 20.11
N LYS A 163 -24.36 -1.58 20.63
CA LYS A 163 -22.93 -1.77 20.80
C LYS A 163 -22.18 -2.07 19.50
N LYS A 164 -22.87 -2.47 18.42
CA LYS A 164 -22.21 -2.74 17.13
C LYS A 164 -21.74 -1.45 16.47
N PRO A 165 -20.41 -1.21 16.32
CA PRO A 165 -19.91 0.09 15.90
C PRO A 165 -20.31 0.47 14.47
N PHE A 166 -20.43 -0.51 13.57
CA PHE A 166 -20.76 -0.29 12.15
C PHE A 166 -22.06 -0.96 11.72
N LEU A 167 -23.07 -0.98 12.61
CA LEU A 167 -24.37 -1.59 12.33
C LEU A 167 -24.98 -1.06 11.04
N GLY A 168 -25.18 -1.95 10.06
CA GLY A 168 -25.82 -1.67 8.77
C GLY A 168 -24.94 -0.90 7.76
N VAL A 169 -23.65 -0.65 8.06
CA VAL A 169 -22.74 0.04 7.16
C VAL A 169 -22.11 -0.93 6.17
N PRO A 170 -22.21 -0.68 4.84
CA PRO A 170 -21.59 -1.52 3.83
C PRO A 170 -20.08 -1.35 3.79
N TYR A 171 -19.34 -2.42 3.41
CA TYR A 171 -17.91 -2.38 3.17
C TYR A 171 -17.50 -3.27 2.00
N THR A 172 -16.29 -3.03 1.47
CA THR A 172 -15.63 -3.91 0.52
C THR A 172 -14.39 -4.55 1.14
N ALA A 173 -14.02 -5.72 0.66
CA ALA A 173 -12.85 -6.44 1.11
C ALA A 173 -12.00 -6.87 -0.09
N LYS A 174 -10.69 -6.72 0.05
CA LYS A 174 -9.73 -7.23 -0.93
C LYS A 174 -9.92 -8.74 -1.12
N GLU A 175 -9.86 -9.23 -2.35
CA GLU A 175 -10.16 -10.64 -2.70
C GLU A 175 -9.20 -11.66 -2.05
N SER A 176 -8.18 -11.19 -1.32
CA SER A 176 -7.36 -12.05 -0.46
C SER A 176 -8.00 -12.38 0.89
N GLN A 177 -9.10 -11.73 1.25
CA GLN A 177 -9.92 -12.05 2.41
C GLN A 177 -10.96 -13.10 2.01
N ALA A 178 -10.91 -14.27 2.63
CA ALA A 178 -11.93 -15.28 2.39
C ALA A 178 -13.31 -14.76 2.81
N VAL A 179 -14.25 -14.80 1.90
CA VAL A 179 -15.67 -14.55 2.13
C VAL A 179 -16.43 -15.77 1.63
N LYS A 180 -17.10 -16.47 2.53
CA LYS A 180 -17.77 -17.73 2.24
C LYS A 180 -18.63 -17.65 0.97
N GLY A 181 -18.38 -18.56 0.03
CA GLY A 181 -19.09 -18.65 -1.26
C GLY A 181 -18.62 -17.66 -2.33
N MET A 182 -17.70 -16.73 -2.02
CA MET A 182 -17.10 -15.82 -3.01
C MET A 182 -15.77 -16.35 -3.56
N PRO A 183 -15.33 -15.90 -4.74
CA PRO A 183 -14.03 -16.26 -5.30
C PRO A 183 -12.88 -15.94 -4.34
N LEU A 184 -11.89 -16.83 -4.30
CA LEU A 184 -10.62 -16.68 -3.57
C LEU A 184 -9.47 -17.14 -4.48
N THR A 185 -9.22 -16.38 -5.51
CA THR A 185 -8.33 -16.74 -6.62
C THR A 185 -6.92 -16.17 -6.46
N LEU A 186 -6.76 -15.07 -5.71
CA LEU A 186 -5.55 -14.25 -5.62
C LEU A 186 -5.04 -13.77 -6.97
N GLY A 187 -5.94 -13.63 -7.94
CA GLY A 187 -5.61 -13.30 -9.31
C GLY A 187 -4.83 -14.38 -10.06
N LEU A 188 -4.71 -15.59 -9.51
CA LEU A 188 -4.04 -16.73 -10.13
C LEU A 188 -4.98 -17.45 -11.10
N TRP A 189 -4.57 -17.59 -12.34
CA TRP A 189 -5.36 -18.30 -13.35
C TRP A 189 -5.64 -19.76 -12.99
N CYS A 190 -4.70 -20.43 -12.34
CA CYS A 190 -4.89 -21.82 -11.87
C CYS A 190 -5.99 -21.92 -10.78
N ARG A 191 -6.28 -20.82 -10.07
CA ARG A 191 -7.31 -20.76 -9.02
C ARG A 191 -8.58 -20.04 -9.46
N ARG A 192 -8.75 -19.69 -10.73
CA ARG A 192 -9.87 -18.86 -11.22
C ARG A 192 -11.28 -19.38 -10.89
N ASN A 193 -11.42 -20.65 -10.53
CA ASN A 193 -12.69 -21.29 -10.15
C ASN A 193 -12.76 -21.61 -8.64
N GLU A 194 -11.75 -21.21 -7.87
CA GLU A 194 -11.72 -21.47 -6.43
C GLU A 194 -12.63 -20.48 -5.70
N THR A 195 -13.37 -20.99 -4.73
CA THR A 195 -14.23 -20.21 -3.84
C THR A 195 -13.89 -20.48 -2.39
N ALA A 196 -14.06 -19.47 -1.53
CA ALA A 196 -13.86 -19.62 -0.09
C ALA A 196 -14.98 -20.48 0.53
N THR A 197 -14.59 -21.44 1.36
CA THR A 197 -15.51 -22.33 2.08
C THR A 197 -16.00 -21.72 3.40
N GLU A 198 -15.26 -20.76 3.95
CA GLU A 198 -15.55 -20.07 5.20
C GLU A 198 -15.13 -18.59 5.10
N ASP A 199 -15.62 -17.76 6.02
CA ASP A 199 -15.17 -16.37 6.16
C ASP A 199 -13.79 -16.33 6.85
N SER A 200 -12.93 -15.40 6.44
CA SER A 200 -11.71 -15.07 7.21
C SER A 200 -12.09 -14.46 8.56
N GLU A 201 -11.19 -14.56 9.53
CA GLU A 201 -11.41 -14.01 10.88
C GLU A 201 -11.76 -12.51 10.85
N ALA A 202 -11.13 -11.75 9.96
CA ALA A 202 -11.45 -10.32 9.78
C ALA A 202 -12.89 -10.12 9.29
N VAL A 203 -13.36 -10.93 8.35
CA VAL A 203 -14.75 -10.86 7.86
C VAL A 203 -15.74 -11.26 8.94
N VAL A 204 -15.45 -12.31 9.73
CA VAL A 204 -16.27 -12.71 10.88
C VAL A 204 -16.39 -11.55 11.87
N ARG A 205 -15.28 -10.89 12.22
CA ARG A 205 -15.27 -9.76 13.15
C ARG A 205 -16.00 -8.53 12.60
N MET A 206 -15.83 -8.23 11.32
CA MET A 206 -16.56 -7.13 10.68
C MET A 206 -18.09 -7.38 10.68
N ARG A 207 -18.53 -8.62 10.40
CA ARG A 207 -19.94 -8.99 10.53
C ARG A 207 -20.45 -8.88 11.97
N ALA A 208 -19.65 -9.33 12.95
CA ALA A 208 -19.97 -9.19 14.37
C ALA A 208 -20.12 -7.71 14.78
N ALA A 209 -19.32 -6.83 14.20
CA ALA A 209 -19.41 -5.38 14.36
C ALA A 209 -20.63 -4.75 13.64
N GLY A 210 -21.41 -5.56 12.93
CA GLY A 210 -22.63 -5.14 12.21
C GLY A 210 -22.42 -4.62 10.80
N ALA A 211 -21.19 -4.67 10.27
CA ALA A 211 -20.91 -4.22 8.92
C ALA A 211 -21.33 -5.26 7.87
N ILE A 212 -21.77 -4.78 6.70
CA ILE A 212 -22.32 -5.60 5.61
C ILE A 212 -21.31 -5.64 4.46
N ILE A 213 -20.77 -6.82 4.15
CA ILE A 213 -19.88 -6.96 3.00
C ILE A 213 -20.67 -6.94 1.70
N VAL A 214 -20.25 -6.09 0.74
CA VAL A 214 -20.96 -5.87 -0.53
C VAL A 214 -20.24 -6.53 -1.71
N ALA A 215 -18.91 -6.51 -1.71
CA ALA A 215 -18.11 -7.04 -2.80
C ALA A 215 -16.67 -7.37 -2.37
N SER A 216 -16.04 -8.28 -3.11
CA SER A 216 -14.60 -8.50 -3.11
C SER A 216 -13.95 -7.71 -4.24
N THR A 217 -12.75 -7.17 -3.99
CA THR A 217 -12.09 -6.24 -4.88
C THR A 217 -10.83 -6.80 -5.52
N ASN A 218 -10.49 -6.31 -6.70
CA ASN A 218 -9.36 -6.73 -7.51
C ASN A 218 -8.02 -6.48 -6.81
N LEU A 219 -7.01 -7.29 -7.16
CA LEU A 219 -5.65 -7.26 -6.61
C LEU A 219 -4.62 -7.67 -7.69
N PRO A 220 -3.32 -7.44 -7.54
CA PRO A 220 -2.32 -8.04 -8.42
C PRO A 220 -2.14 -9.53 -8.14
N GLU A 221 -1.67 -10.25 -9.14
CA GLU A 221 -1.36 -11.67 -9.02
C GLU A 221 -0.49 -11.94 -7.78
N MET A 222 -0.98 -12.79 -6.86
CA MET A 222 -0.33 -13.10 -5.57
C MET A 222 -0.03 -11.89 -4.69
N LEU A 223 -0.76 -10.78 -4.83
CA LEU A 223 -0.64 -9.57 -3.99
C LEU A 223 0.69 -8.79 -4.12
N ILE A 224 1.64 -9.24 -4.93
CA ILE A 224 3.01 -8.70 -4.93
C ILE A 224 3.29 -7.90 -6.20
N TRP A 225 2.67 -6.72 -6.34
CA TRP A 225 3.01 -5.72 -7.34
C TRP A 225 2.46 -4.33 -7.00
N GLN A 226 3.11 -3.30 -7.55
CA GLN A 226 2.75 -1.88 -7.36
C GLN A 226 1.54 -1.43 -8.21
N GLU A 227 1.00 -2.31 -9.06
CA GLU A 227 -0.17 -2.06 -9.89
C GLU A 227 -1.18 -3.18 -9.69
N THR A 228 -2.45 -2.84 -9.56
CA THR A 228 -3.53 -3.81 -9.36
C THR A 228 -3.95 -4.41 -10.70
N ARG A 229 -3.39 -5.56 -11.04
CA ARG A 229 -3.75 -6.32 -12.24
C ARG A 229 -3.35 -7.79 -12.15
N ASN A 230 -4.12 -8.64 -12.78
CA ASN A 230 -3.89 -10.08 -12.85
C ASN A 230 -4.57 -10.71 -14.09
N PRO A 231 -4.30 -11.97 -14.41
CA PRO A 231 -4.88 -12.64 -15.57
C PRO A 231 -6.35 -13.05 -15.41
N VAL A 232 -6.92 -13.01 -14.20
CA VAL A 232 -8.31 -13.42 -13.93
C VAL A 232 -9.28 -12.25 -14.13
N TYR A 233 -8.99 -11.11 -13.48
CA TYR A 233 -9.89 -9.95 -13.42
C TYR A 233 -9.42 -8.77 -14.29
N GLY A 234 -8.19 -8.81 -14.80
CA GLY A 234 -7.63 -7.71 -15.55
C GLY A 234 -7.03 -6.59 -14.67
N MET A 235 -7.01 -5.37 -15.19
CA MET A 235 -6.33 -4.22 -14.57
C MET A 235 -7.32 -3.22 -13.99
N THR A 236 -7.11 -2.81 -12.75
CA THR A 236 -7.78 -1.67 -12.12
C THR A 236 -7.03 -0.38 -12.43
N THR A 237 -7.74 0.71 -12.64
CA THR A 237 -7.19 2.02 -13.00
C THR A 237 -7.37 3.05 -11.88
N ASN A 238 -6.52 4.09 -11.87
CA ASN A 238 -6.60 5.17 -10.90
C ASN A 238 -7.75 6.13 -11.25
N PRO A 239 -8.65 6.46 -10.31
CA PRO A 239 -9.80 7.30 -10.57
C PRO A 239 -9.45 8.78 -10.87
N HIS A 240 -8.30 9.28 -10.40
CA HIS A 240 -7.83 10.63 -10.75
C HIS A 240 -7.34 10.71 -12.19
N HIS A 241 -6.81 9.60 -12.71
CA HIS A 241 -6.34 9.49 -14.08
C HIS A 241 -6.27 8.03 -14.50
N THR A 242 -7.21 7.56 -15.32
CA THR A 242 -7.36 6.13 -15.66
C THR A 242 -6.18 5.53 -16.47
N GLY A 243 -5.26 6.34 -16.96
CA GLY A 243 -3.97 5.90 -17.52
C GLY A 243 -2.89 5.64 -16.48
N ARG A 244 -3.18 5.85 -15.18
CA ARG A 244 -2.21 5.70 -14.08
C ARG A 244 -2.60 4.57 -13.14
N SER A 245 -1.63 4.09 -12.37
CA SER A 245 -1.82 3.03 -11.38
C SER A 245 -2.60 3.54 -10.15
N PRO A 246 -3.58 2.79 -9.63
CA PRO A 246 -4.20 3.07 -8.35
C PRO A 246 -3.30 2.61 -7.17
N GLY A 247 -2.11 2.08 -7.46
CA GLY A 247 -1.27 1.39 -6.50
C GLY A 247 -1.56 -0.11 -6.41
N GLY A 248 -0.85 -0.78 -5.54
CA GLY A 248 -1.01 -2.21 -5.23
C GLY A 248 -0.48 -2.52 -3.81
N SER A 249 -0.99 -3.59 -3.27
CA SER A 249 -1.90 -4.54 -3.88
C SER A 249 -3.39 -4.27 -3.61
N SER A 250 -3.78 -3.29 -2.78
CA SER A 250 -5.18 -2.92 -2.51
C SER A 250 -5.66 -1.73 -3.37
N GLY A 251 -5.19 -1.63 -4.64
CA GLY A 251 -5.50 -0.49 -5.51
C GLY A 251 -6.97 -0.36 -5.85
N ALA A 252 -7.70 -1.47 -5.94
CA ALA A 252 -9.14 -1.47 -6.19
C ALA A 252 -9.93 -0.90 -5.01
N GLU A 253 -9.53 -1.21 -3.78
CA GLU A 253 -10.13 -0.64 -2.57
C GLU A 253 -9.97 0.89 -2.53
N ALA A 254 -8.75 1.37 -2.76
CA ALA A 254 -8.49 2.80 -2.78
C ALA A 254 -9.23 3.53 -3.92
N ALA A 255 -9.34 2.90 -5.10
CA ALA A 255 -10.06 3.46 -6.23
C ALA A 255 -11.57 3.59 -5.95
N LEU A 256 -12.18 2.60 -5.31
CA LEU A 256 -13.58 2.67 -4.88
C LEU A 256 -13.78 3.74 -3.80
N SER A 257 -12.93 3.76 -2.77
CA SER A 257 -13.01 4.75 -1.69
C SER A 257 -12.92 6.17 -2.23
N SER A 258 -11.99 6.45 -3.14
CA SER A 258 -11.79 7.78 -3.76
C SER A 258 -12.96 8.22 -4.65
N THR A 259 -13.86 7.31 -5.02
CA THR A 259 -15.05 7.58 -5.84
C THR A 259 -16.37 7.48 -5.07
N TYR A 260 -16.30 7.44 -3.74
CA TYR A 260 -17.46 7.27 -2.85
C TYR A 260 -18.19 5.93 -3.03
N ALA A 261 -17.54 4.93 -3.61
CA ALA A 261 -18.11 3.62 -3.88
C ALA A 261 -17.85 2.59 -2.75
N THR A 262 -17.20 3.00 -1.67
CA THR A 262 -17.11 2.28 -0.41
C THR A 262 -16.75 3.25 0.74
N PRO A 263 -17.41 3.17 1.89
CA PRO A 263 -17.01 3.93 3.08
C PRO A 263 -15.86 3.24 3.85
N ILE A 264 -15.77 1.90 3.78
CA ILE A 264 -14.78 1.08 4.48
C ILE A 264 -14.13 0.14 3.47
N SER A 265 -12.82 0.11 3.44
CA SER A 265 -11.99 -0.76 2.60
C SER A 265 -11.11 -1.64 3.48
N LEU A 266 -11.41 -2.95 3.54
CA LEU A 266 -10.58 -3.93 4.26
C LEU A 266 -9.43 -4.40 3.36
N CYS A 267 -8.22 -4.04 3.78
CA CYS A 267 -6.97 -4.22 3.03
C CYS A 267 -5.99 -5.14 3.76
N SER A 268 -4.86 -5.40 3.12
CA SER A 268 -3.70 -6.05 3.71
C SER A 268 -2.40 -5.38 3.27
N ASP A 269 -1.34 -5.48 4.09
CA ASP A 269 -0.09 -4.76 3.87
C ASP A 269 1.11 -5.61 4.32
N ILE A 270 2.07 -5.87 3.40
CA ILE A 270 3.36 -6.52 3.67
C ILE A 270 4.54 -5.75 3.07
N GLY A 271 4.25 -4.74 2.28
CA GLY A 271 5.24 -3.91 1.60
C GLY A 271 4.64 -2.58 1.15
N GLY A 272 3.58 -2.10 1.86
CA GLY A 272 2.89 -0.86 1.53
C GLY A 272 1.51 -1.05 0.90
N SER A 273 0.97 -2.27 0.87
CA SER A 273 -0.20 -2.59 0.06
C SER A 273 -1.53 -1.97 0.53
N THR A 274 -1.60 -1.36 1.71
CA THR A 274 -2.68 -0.46 2.17
C THR A 274 -2.32 1.00 1.89
N ARG A 275 -1.09 1.40 2.25
CA ARG A 275 -0.63 2.79 2.25
C ARG A 275 -0.32 3.33 0.86
N MET A 276 0.29 2.54 -0.01
CA MET A 276 0.58 2.93 -1.40
C MET A 276 -0.71 3.23 -2.19
N PRO A 277 -1.72 2.35 -2.21
CA PRO A 277 -3.00 2.67 -2.85
C PRO A 277 -3.69 3.89 -2.25
N ALA A 278 -3.68 4.02 -0.92
CA ALA A 278 -4.21 5.20 -0.24
C ALA A 278 -3.53 6.48 -0.74
N PHE A 279 -2.19 6.48 -0.85
CA PHE A 279 -1.43 7.60 -1.39
C PHE A 279 -1.81 7.94 -2.83
N TYR A 280 -1.80 6.95 -3.75
CA TYR A 280 -2.05 7.21 -5.17
C TYR A 280 -3.49 7.60 -5.47
N CYS A 281 -4.44 7.23 -4.60
CA CYS A 281 -5.85 7.59 -4.74
C CYS A 281 -6.31 8.72 -3.80
N GLY A 282 -5.40 9.30 -3.00
CA GLY A 282 -5.68 10.46 -2.15
C GLY A 282 -6.52 10.16 -0.90
N MET A 283 -6.38 8.96 -0.34
CA MET A 283 -7.12 8.48 0.82
C MET A 283 -6.20 8.37 2.05
N PHE A 284 -6.81 8.22 3.23
CA PHE A 284 -6.10 7.76 4.42
C PHE A 284 -5.95 6.24 4.38
N GLY A 285 -4.80 5.73 4.81
CA GLY A 285 -4.55 4.30 4.90
C GLY A 285 -3.74 3.98 6.16
N HIS A 286 -4.25 3.12 7.03
CA HIS A 286 -3.56 2.74 8.26
C HIS A 286 -3.04 1.31 8.19
N HIS A 287 -1.74 1.18 8.46
CA HIS A 287 -1.01 -0.06 8.69
C HIS A 287 -0.73 -0.13 10.20
N PRO A 288 -1.41 -0.98 10.95
CA PRO A 288 -1.19 -1.10 12.40
C PRO A 288 0.12 -1.80 12.71
N THR A 289 0.52 -1.77 13.98
CA THR A 289 1.66 -2.54 14.50
C THR A 289 1.55 -4.01 14.07
N ALA A 290 2.59 -4.55 13.41
CA ALA A 290 2.58 -5.92 12.91
C ALA A 290 2.34 -6.95 14.04
N GLY A 291 1.65 -8.05 13.72
CA GLY A 291 1.28 -9.09 14.67
C GLY A 291 0.08 -8.77 15.58
N THR A 292 -0.55 -7.59 15.42
CA THR A 292 -1.73 -7.21 16.22
C THR A 292 -3.06 -7.51 15.55
N THR A 293 -3.11 -7.66 14.23
CA THR A 293 -4.32 -8.02 13.50
C THR A 293 -4.37 -9.51 13.20
N ASN A 294 -5.55 -10.13 13.33
CA ASN A 294 -5.72 -11.54 13.05
C ASN A 294 -5.82 -11.79 11.55
N THR A 295 -4.86 -12.52 10.99
CA THR A 295 -4.73 -12.79 9.56
C THR A 295 -5.29 -14.14 9.14
N LYS A 296 -5.90 -14.91 10.05
CA LYS A 296 -6.46 -16.23 9.77
C LYS A 296 -7.53 -16.16 8.67
N GLY A 297 -7.40 -17.05 7.69
CA GLY A 297 -8.31 -17.11 6.54
C GLY A 297 -8.00 -16.06 5.46
N CYS A 298 -6.98 -15.19 5.66
CA CYS A 298 -6.28 -14.59 4.54
C CYS A 298 -5.46 -15.68 3.86
N PHE A 299 -5.30 -15.55 2.56
CA PHE A 299 -4.64 -16.58 1.78
C PHE A 299 -3.30 -17.05 2.39
N TYR A 300 -3.16 -18.36 2.58
CA TYR A 300 -2.01 -19.04 3.18
C TYR A 300 -1.61 -18.54 4.59
N ARG A 301 -2.49 -17.88 5.33
CA ARG A 301 -2.24 -17.43 6.69
C ARG A 301 -3.10 -18.22 7.68
N ASN A 302 -2.49 -18.66 8.77
CA ASN A 302 -3.17 -19.33 9.88
C ASN A 302 -3.45 -18.38 11.08
N GLY A 303 -2.84 -17.20 11.07
CA GLY A 303 -3.06 -16.14 12.05
C GLY A 303 -2.02 -16.04 13.16
N ASP A 304 -1.11 -17.00 13.26
CA ASP A 304 -0.12 -17.10 14.35
C ASP A 304 1.32 -16.86 13.87
N GLU A 305 1.52 -16.51 12.60
CA GLU A 305 2.84 -16.30 12.05
C GLU A 305 3.50 -15.02 12.56
N ASP A 306 4.78 -15.09 12.92
CA ASP A 306 5.62 -13.90 13.06
C ASP A 306 5.93 -13.34 11.67
N SER A 307 5.22 -12.32 11.28
CA SER A 307 5.18 -11.82 9.92
C SER A 307 5.21 -10.29 9.88
N MET A 308 5.70 -9.76 8.76
CA MET A 308 5.54 -8.35 8.41
C MET A 308 4.13 -8.03 7.87
N PHE A 309 3.34 -9.06 7.60
CA PHE A 309 2.00 -8.93 7.05
C PHE A 309 0.99 -8.52 8.12
N CYS A 310 0.18 -7.53 7.83
CA CYS A 310 -0.97 -7.20 8.67
C CYS A 310 -2.19 -6.80 7.83
N LEU A 311 -3.35 -6.75 8.47
CA LEU A 311 -4.55 -6.16 7.92
C LEU A 311 -4.57 -4.67 8.22
N GLY A 312 -5.07 -3.89 7.28
CA GLY A 312 -5.23 -2.45 7.42
C GLY A 312 -6.50 -1.98 6.75
N PHE A 313 -6.80 -0.71 6.90
CA PHE A 313 -7.97 -0.08 6.30
C PHE A 313 -7.61 1.15 5.50
N ILE A 314 -8.38 1.39 4.44
CA ILE A 314 -8.42 2.66 3.72
C ILE A 314 -9.78 3.30 3.99
N SER A 315 -9.77 4.58 4.32
CA SER A 315 -10.98 5.40 4.49
C SER A 315 -10.76 6.82 3.98
N LYS A 316 -11.87 7.52 3.72
CA LYS A 316 -11.89 8.96 3.46
C LYS A 316 -11.68 9.80 4.73
N HIS A 317 -11.90 9.20 5.90
CA HIS A 317 -11.91 9.89 7.19
C HIS A 317 -11.04 9.17 8.21
N VAL A 318 -10.17 9.90 8.88
CA VAL A 318 -9.27 9.34 9.90
C VAL A 318 -10.04 8.74 11.08
N GLU A 319 -11.20 9.31 11.42
CA GLU A 319 -12.03 8.85 12.56
C GLU A 319 -12.51 7.40 12.43
N ASP A 320 -12.60 6.85 11.21
CA ASP A 320 -12.99 5.47 10.97
C ASP A 320 -11.87 4.46 11.28
N LEU A 321 -10.60 4.88 11.18
CA LEU A 321 -9.46 3.96 11.19
C LEU A 321 -9.24 3.30 12.56
N ALA A 322 -9.38 4.05 13.65
CA ALA A 322 -9.20 3.49 15.00
C ALA A 322 -10.25 2.42 15.34
N PRO A 323 -11.58 2.66 15.21
CA PRO A 323 -12.57 1.64 15.50
C PRO A 323 -12.48 0.43 14.57
N LEU A 324 -12.15 0.61 13.29
CA LEU A 324 -11.95 -0.49 12.34
C LEU A 324 -10.73 -1.35 12.73
N THR A 325 -9.63 -0.72 13.09
CA THR A 325 -8.41 -1.42 13.54
C THR A 325 -8.68 -2.23 14.82
N LYS A 326 -9.43 -1.68 15.79
CA LYS A 326 -9.83 -2.41 17.00
C LYS A 326 -10.61 -3.70 16.67
N ILE A 327 -11.54 -3.65 15.73
CA ILE A 327 -12.34 -4.81 15.33
C ILE A 327 -11.44 -5.95 14.86
N VAL A 328 -10.51 -5.69 13.92
CA VAL A 328 -9.66 -6.75 13.37
C VAL A 328 -8.52 -7.15 14.29
N ALA A 329 -8.11 -6.28 15.21
CA ALA A 329 -7.15 -6.62 16.27
C ALA A 329 -7.79 -7.50 17.36
N GLY A 330 -9.08 -7.32 17.66
CA GLY A 330 -9.81 -8.11 18.66
C GLY A 330 -9.11 -8.10 20.01
N ASP A 331 -8.73 -9.27 20.52
CA ASP A 331 -8.12 -9.41 21.84
C ASP A 331 -6.78 -8.66 21.99
N LYS A 332 -6.14 -8.32 20.87
CA LYS A 332 -4.90 -7.52 20.86
C LYS A 332 -5.14 -6.01 20.72
N ALA A 333 -6.40 -5.56 20.66
CA ALA A 333 -6.74 -4.15 20.45
C ALA A 333 -6.16 -3.22 21.53
N ASP A 334 -6.14 -3.66 22.79
CA ASP A 334 -5.62 -2.87 23.91
C ASP A 334 -4.12 -2.57 23.78
N LEU A 335 -3.36 -3.46 23.11
CA LEU A 335 -1.94 -3.25 22.86
C LEU A 335 -1.68 -2.01 22.01
N LEU A 336 -2.61 -1.67 21.10
CA LEU A 336 -2.51 -0.55 20.16
C LEU A 336 -2.79 0.81 20.80
N LYS A 337 -3.29 0.82 22.05
CA LYS A 337 -3.61 2.04 22.82
C LYS A 337 -4.47 3.04 22.05
N LEU A 338 -5.38 2.57 21.19
CA LEU A 338 -6.16 3.41 20.25
C LEU A 338 -7.12 4.39 20.95
N ASP A 339 -7.44 4.16 22.21
CA ASP A 339 -8.24 5.08 23.05
C ASP A 339 -7.40 6.11 23.80
N ARG A 340 -6.09 6.09 23.63
CA ARG A 340 -5.21 7.04 24.28
C ARG A 340 -5.57 8.46 23.85
N ASP A 341 -5.84 9.34 24.81
CA ASP A 341 -5.93 10.78 24.56
C ASP A 341 -4.53 11.33 24.28
N VAL A 342 -4.33 11.81 23.04
CA VAL A 342 -3.03 12.27 22.56
C VAL A 342 -3.03 13.80 22.48
N ASP A 343 -2.27 14.43 23.36
CA ASP A 343 -1.97 15.87 23.24
C ASP A 343 -0.95 16.09 22.12
N ILE A 344 -1.43 16.56 20.96
CA ILE A 344 -0.62 16.79 19.77
C ILE A 344 0.56 17.77 20.02
N LYS A 345 0.41 18.69 20.98
CA LYS A 345 1.45 19.68 21.33
C LYS A 345 2.64 19.09 22.07
N LYS A 346 2.50 17.88 22.62
CA LYS A 346 3.56 17.18 23.34
C LYS A 346 4.30 16.16 22.48
N ILE A 347 3.89 15.98 21.23
CA ILE A 347 4.54 15.03 20.30
C ILE A 347 5.91 15.57 19.88
N LYS A 348 6.91 14.70 19.89
CA LYS A 348 8.21 14.93 19.27
C LYS A 348 8.13 14.55 17.80
N PHE A 349 8.46 15.49 16.92
CA PHE A 349 8.40 15.27 15.48
C PHE A 349 9.81 15.09 14.91
N TYR A 350 9.97 14.01 14.15
CA TYR A 350 11.13 13.75 13.31
C TYR A 350 10.68 13.68 11.86
N TYR A 351 11.59 13.96 10.90
CA TYR A 351 11.27 13.83 9.48
C TYR A 351 12.46 13.36 8.67
N VAL A 352 12.20 12.60 7.59
CA VAL A 352 13.23 12.16 6.65
C VAL A 352 13.18 13.07 5.43
N GLU A 353 14.33 13.65 5.07
CA GLU A 353 14.44 14.52 3.90
C GLU A 353 14.58 13.71 2.61
N THR A 354 15.42 12.69 2.63
CA THR A 354 15.72 11.85 1.47
C THR A 354 16.31 10.50 1.92
N SER A 355 16.36 9.58 0.98
CA SER A 355 17.10 8.32 1.09
C SER A 355 18.16 8.30 -0.02
N LYS A 356 19.28 7.63 0.23
CA LYS A 356 20.35 7.39 -0.75
C LYS A 356 20.28 5.97 -1.32
N ASP A 357 19.18 5.22 -1.08
CA ASP A 357 19.01 3.89 -1.65
C ASP A 357 19.03 3.96 -3.18
N GLY A 358 20.10 3.42 -3.78
CA GLY A 358 20.32 3.45 -5.22
C GLY A 358 19.30 2.68 -6.05
N HIS A 359 18.47 1.81 -5.41
CA HIS A 359 17.40 1.07 -6.08
C HIS A 359 16.17 1.94 -6.35
N VAL A 360 15.90 2.94 -5.51
CA VAL A 360 14.72 3.80 -5.63
C VAL A 360 15.01 5.07 -6.41
N SER A 361 13.98 5.64 -7.01
CA SER A 361 14.08 6.96 -7.63
C SER A 361 14.29 8.04 -6.56
N PRO A 362 15.07 9.10 -6.85
CA PRO A 362 15.15 10.27 -5.99
C PRO A 362 13.79 10.95 -5.80
N LEU A 363 13.56 11.53 -4.63
CA LEU A 363 12.34 12.30 -4.37
C LEU A 363 12.24 13.49 -5.32
N ARG A 364 11.08 13.64 -5.96
CA ARG A 364 10.79 14.83 -6.78
C ARG A 364 10.52 16.04 -5.88
N PRO A 365 10.78 17.27 -6.37
CA PRO A 365 10.56 18.49 -5.59
C PRO A 365 9.15 18.57 -4.96
N GLU A 366 8.11 18.14 -5.68
CA GLU A 366 6.74 18.11 -5.17
C GLU A 366 6.56 17.26 -3.90
N MET A 367 7.37 16.22 -3.72
CA MET A 367 7.34 15.37 -2.52
C MET A 367 8.11 16.00 -1.37
N THR A 368 9.26 16.61 -1.65
CA THR A 368 10.03 17.35 -0.65
C THR A 368 9.29 18.61 -0.19
N ASP A 369 8.63 19.34 -1.11
CA ASP A 369 7.82 20.51 -0.79
C ASP A 369 6.61 20.14 0.08
N ALA A 370 5.95 19.00 -0.19
CA ALA A 370 4.87 18.48 0.64
C ALA A 370 5.36 18.19 2.07
N MET A 371 6.51 17.53 2.24
CA MET A 371 7.11 17.29 3.55
C MET A 371 7.42 18.61 4.26
N GLN A 372 8.08 19.56 3.59
CA GLN A 372 8.43 20.86 4.16
C GLN A 372 7.20 21.69 4.54
N SER A 373 6.08 21.55 3.81
CA SER A 373 4.83 22.22 4.16
C SER A 373 4.27 21.71 5.48
N VAL A 374 4.35 20.39 5.73
CA VAL A 374 3.95 19.79 7.02
C VAL A 374 4.88 20.23 8.15
N VAL A 375 6.19 20.20 7.94
CA VAL A 375 7.18 20.65 8.92
C VAL A 375 6.92 22.09 9.34
N LYS A 376 6.72 23.01 8.38
CA LYS A 376 6.40 24.42 8.64
C LYS A 376 5.07 24.57 9.39
N LYS A 377 4.04 23.82 9.00
CA LYS A 377 2.73 23.88 9.65
C LYS A 377 2.81 23.46 11.12
N ILE A 378 3.53 22.37 11.41
CA ILE A 378 3.78 21.90 12.78
C ILE A 378 4.53 22.95 13.60
N GLN A 379 5.55 23.60 13.03
CA GLN A 379 6.28 24.68 13.70
C GLN A 379 5.37 25.86 14.06
N GLN A 380 4.51 26.25 13.12
CA GLN A 380 3.62 27.40 13.29
C GLN A 380 2.49 27.14 14.31
N ASP A 381 1.83 25.99 14.22
CA ASP A 381 0.62 25.71 15.01
C ASP A 381 0.91 25.14 16.38
N LEU A 382 1.95 24.31 16.49
CA LEU A 382 2.24 23.54 17.70
C LEU A 382 3.44 24.12 18.48
N ASN A 383 4.13 25.12 17.94
CA ASN A 383 5.38 25.65 18.49
C ASN A 383 6.44 24.52 18.73
N ALA A 384 6.40 23.48 17.88
CA ALA A 384 7.30 22.36 17.92
C ALA A 384 8.48 22.59 16.97
N SER A 385 9.60 21.88 17.20
CA SER A 385 10.79 21.94 16.33
C SER A 385 11.07 20.55 15.75
N PRO A 386 10.45 20.18 14.62
CA PRO A 386 10.72 18.91 13.96
C PRO A 386 12.20 18.75 13.64
N GLN A 387 12.77 17.59 13.92
CA GLN A 387 14.19 17.31 13.71
C GLN A 387 14.38 16.39 12.50
N SER A 388 15.38 16.68 11.67
CA SER A 388 15.79 15.77 10.59
C SER A 388 16.31 14.46 11.18
N TYR A 389 15.91 13.34 10.58
CA TYR A 389 16.32 12.01 10.98
C TYR A 389 16.98 11.27 9.80
N TYR A 390 18.07 10.61 10.10
CA TYR A 390 18.76 9.73 9.17
C TYR A 390 19.36 8.54 9.91
N HIS A 391 19.35 7.39 9.27
CA HIS A 391 20.03 6.16 9.66
C HIS A 391 20.43 5.41 8.38
N ASP A 392 21.56 4.72 8.39
CA ASP A 392 22.07 4.00 7.20
C ASP A 392 21.09 2.97 6.63
N GLY A 393 20.21 2.41 7.47
CA GLY A 393 19.15 1.52 7.02
C GLY A 393 18.19 2.14 5.98
N LEU A 394 18.10 3.49 5.91
CA LEU A 394 17.34 4.19 4.86
C LEU A 394 17.95 4.02 3.46
N ASP A 395 19.23 3.71 3.39
CA ASP A 395 19.95 3.56 2.12
C ASP A 395 19.88 2.12 1.58
N TYR A 396 19.25 1.22 2.33
CA TYR A 396 19.11 -0.21 1.99
C TYR A 396 17.68 -0.75 2.15
N MET A 397 16.66 0.11 2.01
CA MET A 397 15.25 -0.24 2.23
C MET A 397 14.82 -1.46 1.41
N TYR A 398 15.18 -1.49 0.13
CA TYR A 398 14.86 -2.61 -0.76
C TYR A 398 15.54 -3.91 -0.33
N LYS A 399 16.85 -3.87 -0.04
CA LYS A 399 17.61 -5.06 0.37
C LYS A 399 17.10 -5.64 1.69
N LEU A 400 16.81 -4.78 2.67
CA LEU A 400 16.24 -5.21 3.94
C LEU A 400 14.87 -5.88 3.73
N TRP A 401 14.02 -5.30 2.88
CA TRP A 401 12.73 -5.92 2.58
C TRP A 401 12.88 -7.28 1.87
N CYS A 402 13.79 -7.42 0.91
CA CYS A 402 14.08 -8.70 0.25
C CYS A 402 14.52 -9.77 1.24
N TYR A 403 15.40 -9.42 2.19
CA TYR A 403 15.83 -10.35 3.24
C TYR A 403 14.65 -10.81 4.08
N TRP A 404 13.88 -9.89 4.65
CA TRP A 404 12.75 -10.22 5.52
C TRP A 404 11.62 -10.94 4.77
N MET A 405 11.37 -10.62 3.51
CA MET A 405 10.45 -11.39 2.65
C MET A 405 10.92 -12.84 2.43
N SER A 406 12.22 -13.11 2.48
CA SER A 406 12.74 -14.48 2.38
C SER A 406 12.47 -15.32 3.64
N LYS A 407 12.20 -14.66 4.77
CA LYS A 407 11.83 -15.27 6.07
C LYS A 407 10.31 -15.43 6.25
N GLU A 408 9.50 -14.80 5.38
CA GLU A 408 8.04 -14.95 5.43
C GLU A 408 7.61 -16.41 5.17
N PRO A 409 6.55 -16.89 5.84
CA PRO A 409 6.11 -18.27 5.71
C PRO A 409 5.63 -18.59 4.29
N GLY A 410 5.93 -19.80 3.83
CA GLY A 410 5.47 -20.35 2.59
C GLY A 410 6.48 -20.25 1.43
N ASN A 411 6.27 -21.09 0.42
CA ASN A 411 7.08 -21.11 -0.79
C ASN A 411 6.34 -20.38 -1.92
N TYR A 412 6.75 -19.15 -2.21
CA TYR A 412 6.12 -18.30 -3.23
C TYR A 412 6.04 -18.97 -4.61
N ALA A 413 7.13 -19.63 -5.06
CA ALA A 413 7.16 -20.30 -6.36
C ALA A 413 6.19 -21.50 -6.44
N SER A 414 5.99 -22.20 -5.33
CA SER A 414 5.01 -23.28 -5.22
C SER A 414 3.58 -22.73 -5.16
N MET A 415 3.37 -21.66 -4.40
CA MET A 415 2.06 -21.00 -4.29
C MET A 415 1.54 -20.51 -5.66
N LEU A 416 2.42 -20.01 -6.54
CA LEU A 416 2.07 -19.59 -7.90
C LEU A 416 1.50 -20.74 -8.75
N ASN A 417 1.89 -21.96 -8.46
CA ASN A 417 1.36 -23.18 -9.10
C ASN A 417 0.29 -23.90 -8.25
N ASN A 418 -0.36 -23.19 -7.32
CA ASN A 418 -1.35 -23.74 -6.41
C ASN A 418 -0.85 -24.98 -5.62
N GLY A 419 0.41 -24.97 -5.20
CA GLY A 419 1.04 -26.06 -4.45
C GLY A 419 1.54 -27.24 -5.28
N VAL A 420 1.37 -27.23 -6.60
CA VAL A 420 1.78 -28.33 -7.49
C VAL A 420 3.16 -28.03 -8.11
N GLY A 421 4.22 -28.41 -7.41
CA GLY A 421 5.61 -28.11 -7.82
C GLY A 421 5.93 -26.61 -7.72
N GLU A 422 7.10 -26.23 -8.23
CA GLU A 422 7.57 -24.84 -8.23
C GLU A 422 7.54 -24.22 -9.62
N MET A 423 7.19 -22.96 -9.68
CA MET A 423 7.28 -22.16 -10.89
C MET A 423 8.75 -21.88 -11.24
N HIS A 424 9.15 -22.15 -12.46
CA HIS A 424 10.48 -21.83 -12.99
C HIS A 424 10.42 -20.58 -13.87
N GLY A 425 11.10 -19.51 -13.44
CA GLY A 425 11.05 -18.22 -14.10
C GLY A 425 11.43 -18.24 -15.58
N PHE A 426 12.53 -18.91 -15.96
CA PHE A 426 12.96 -19.02 -17.37
C PHE A 426 11.95 -19.79 -18.24
N ARG A 427 11.38 -20.89 -17.71
CA ARG A 427 10.37 -21.66 -18.43
C ARG A 427 9.10 -20.82 -18.67
N GLU A 428 8.65 -20.09 -17.67
CA GLU A 428 7.47 -19.24 -17.80
C GLU A 428 7.75 -17.99 -18.66
N LEU A 429 8.96 -17.42 -18.62
CA LEU A 429 9.35 -16.35 -19.54
C LEU A 429 9.32 -16.83 -20.99
N PHE A 430 9.88 -18.01 -21.28
CA PHE A 430 9.81 -18.60 -22.62
C PHE A 430 8.37 -18.83 -23.07
N LYS A 431 7.51 -19.41 -22.21
CA LYS A 431 6.08 -19.53 -22.50
C LYS A 431 5.41 -18.17 -22.74
N LYS A 432 5.82 -17.12 -21.98
CA LYS A 432 5.26 -15.77 -22.11
C LYS A 432 5.55 -15.16 -23.47
N MET A 433 6.74 -15.37 -24.02
CA MET A 433 7.10 -14.90 -25.37
C MET A 433 6.18 -15.46 -26.46
N PHE A 434 5.64 -16.66 -26.28
CA PHE A 434 4.69 -17.30 -27.21
C PHE A 434 3.22 -17.17 -26.79
N GLY A 435 2.89 -16.34 -25.79
CA GLY A 435 1.52 -16.16 -25.29
C GLY A 435 0.95 -17.38 -24.52
N LEU A 436 1.78 -18.34 -24.16
CA LEU A 436 1.37 -19.59 -23.50
C LEU A 436 1.34 -19.49 -21.97
N SER A 437 2.12 -18.56 -21.37
CA SER A 437 2.08 -18.35 -19.93
C SER A 437 0.84 -17.58 -19.51
N LYS A 438 0.18 -18.04 -18.47
CA LYS A 438 -0.97 -17.39 -17.83
C LYS A 438 -0.55 -16.46 -16.69
N HIS A 439 0.73 -16.38 -16.34
CA HIS A 439 1.24 -15.46 -15.32
C HIS A 439 1.50 -14.06 -15.86
N CYS A 440 1.40 -13.06 -14.99
CA CYS A 440 1.84 -11.71 -15.29
C CYS A 440 3.36 -11.64 -15.47
N LEU A 441 3.84 -10.71 -16.30
CA LEU A 441 5.29 -10.56 -16.54
C LEU A 441 6.04 -10.22 -15.24
N PHE A 442 5.47 -9.35 -14.39
CA PHE A 442 6.10 -9.00 -13.12
C PHE A 442 6.27 -10.21 -12.18
N THR A 443 5.30 -11.13 -12.15
CA THR A 443 5.39 -12.38 -11.36
C THR A 443 6.55 -13.25 -11.86
N ILE A 444 6.70 -13.38 -13.18
CA ILE A 444 7.80 -14.09 -13.79
C ILE A 444 9.15 -13.45 -13.44
N MET A 445 9.22 -12.10 -13.52
CA MET A 445 10.43 -11.35 -13.18
C MET A 445 10.83 -11.52 -11.71
N GLN A 446 9.87 -11.49 -10.78
CA GLN A 446 10.15 -11.73 -9.34
C GLN A 446 10.68 -13.15 -9.07
N VAL A 447 10.14 -14.16 -9.76
CA VAL A 447 10.68 -15.53 -9.64
C VAL A 447 12.09 -15.61 -10.22
N LEU A 448 12.35 -14.97 -11.37
CA LEU A 448 13.69 -14.89 -11.97
C LEU A 448 14.67 -14.14 -11.04
N GLU A 449 14.26 -13.03 -10.46
CA GLU A 449 15.06 -12.27 -9.52
C GLU A 449 15.48 -13.15 -8.34
N LYS A 450 14.53 -13.86 -7.73
CA LYS A 450 14.80 -14.81 -6.63
C LYS A 450 15.70 -15.98 -7.03
N GLN A 451 15.65 -16.43 -8.30
CA GLN A 451 16.48 -17.51 -8.82
C GLN A 451 17.89 -17.09 -9.22
N LEU A 452 18.07 -15.83 -9.64
CA LEU A 452 19.32 -15.32 -10.21
C LEU A 452 20.15 -14.48 -9.24
N LEU A 453 19.49 -13.74 -8.33
CA LEU A 453 20.21 -12.87 -7.41
C LEU A 453 20.60 -13.61 -6.13
N PRO A 454 21.79 -13.34 -5.60
CA PRO A 454 22.19 -13.86 -4.30
C PRO A 454 21.25 -13.32 -3.22
N LYS A 455 21.00 -14.15 -2.20
CA LYS A 455 20.28 -13.70 -1.02
C LYS A 455 21.13 -12.63 -0.31
N PRO A 456 20.51 -11.60 0.26
CA PRO A 456 21.23 -10.68 1.12
C PRO A 456 21.90 -11.42 2.27
N ASP A 457 23.05 -10.93 2.69
CA ASP A 457 23.78 -11.46 3.84
C ASP A 457 22.91 -11.37 5.10
N GLU A 458 22.78 -12.49 5.80
CA GLU A 458 21.88 -12.65 6.95
C GLU A 458 22.33 -11.79 8.14
N GLU A 459 23.60 -11.94 8.52
CA GLU A 459 24.17 -11.23 9.66
C GLU A 459 24.12 -9.71 9.44
N TRP A 460 24.48 -9.26 8.25
CA TRP A 460 24.39 -7.86 7.88
C TRP A 460 22.95 -7.32 7.97
N ALA A 461 21.97 -8.04 7.39
CA ALA A 461 20.59 -7.57 7.33
C ALA A 461 19.94 -7.52 8.73
N GLU A 462 20.20 -8.53 9.57
CA GLU A 462 19.69 -8.59 10.93
C GLU A 462 20.31 -7.51 11.81
N ASN A 463 21.64 -7.35 11.77
CA ASN A 463 22.34 -6.33 12.54
C ASN A 463 21.93 -4.91 12.14
N LEU A 464 21.81 -4.62 10.83
CA LEU A 464 21.36 -3.33 10.36
C LEU A 464 19.90 -3.05 10.75
N THR A 465 19.02 -4.05 10.64
CA THR A 465 17.61 -3.92 11.06
C THR A 465 17.49 -3.68 12.56
N LYS A 466 18.28 -4.40 13.36
CA LYS A 466 18.33 -4.26 14.82
C LYS A 466 18.81 -2.86 15.21
N SER A 467 19.95 -2.43 14.69
CA SER A 467 20.51 -1.09 14.93
C SER A 467 19.50 0.00 14.55
N PHE A 468 18.83 -0.15 13.40
CA PHE A 468 17.83 0.82 12.95
C PHE A 468 16.62 0.88 13.90
N LYS A 469 16.12 -0.27 14.37
CA LYS A 469 15.01 -0.31 15.34
C LYS A 469 15.41 0.32 16.67
N GLU A 470 16.60 0.00 17.18
CA GLU A 470 17.12 0.55 18.45
C GLU A 470 17.27 2.07 18.38
N ASP A 471 17.87 2.61 17.31
CA ASP A 471 18.04 4.05 17.16
C ASP A 471 16.70 4.77 16.94
N LEU A 472 15.90 4.32 15.98
CA LEU A 472 14.64 4.98 15.66
C LEU A 472 13.65 4.91 16.83
N PHE A 473 13.42 3.73 17.39
CA PHE A 473 12.43 3.57 18.46
C PHE A 473 12.92 4.17 19.77
N GLY A 474 14.25 4.21 20.01
CA GLY A 474 14.83 4.95 21.12
C GLY A 474 14.56 6.47 21.04
N LYS A 475 14.62 7.05 19.84
CA LYS A 475 14.28 8.46 19.60
C LYS A 475 12.78 8.74 19.69
N LEU A 476 11.96 7.87 19.09
CA LEU A 476 10.49 8.05 19.07
C LEU A 476 9.90 7.84 20.48
N GLY A 477 10.33 6.81 21.20
CA GLY A 477 9.76 6.45 22.50
C GLY A 477 8.23 6.34 22.44
N ASP A 478 7.58 6.72 23.54
CA ASP A 478 6.11 6.67 23.67
C ASP A 478 5.41 7.93 23.15
N ASN A 479 6.12 8.93 22.66
CA ASN A 479 5.55 10.24 22.30
C ASN A 479 6.20 10.89 21.09
N GLY A 480 6.87 10.14 20.25
CA GLY A 480 7.49 10.62 19.01
C GLY A 480 6.85 10.02 17.77
N VAL A 481 6.87 10.78 16.69
CA VAL A 481 6.50 10.33 15.36
C VAL A 481 7.55 10.71 14.33
N LEU A 482 7.70 9.87 13.33
CA LEU A 482 8.51 10.14 12.14
C LEU A 482 7.58 10.47 10.97
N LEU A 483 7.75 11.67 10.40
CA LEU A 483 7.16 12.03 9.12
C LEU A 483 8.04 11.45 8.02
N PHE A 484 7.48 10.56 7.23
CA PHE A 484 8.23 9.76 6.29
C PHE A 484 7.70 9.95 4.86
N PRO A 485 8.55 10.08 3.83
CA PRO A 485 8.09 10.18 2.45
C PRO A 485 7.28 8.95 2.06
N SER A 486 6.20 9.16 1.29
CA SER A 486 5.39 8.04 0.77
C SER A 486 6.02 7.44 -0.47
N ALA A 487 6.44 8.26 -1.42
CA ALA A 487 6.93 7.81 -2.71
C ALA A 487 7.87 8.85 -3.33
N PRO A 488 8.70 8.47 -4.32
CA PRO A 488 9.51 9.42 -5.07
C PRO A 488 8.68 10.40 -5.92
N HIS A 489 7.48 10.02 -6.32
CA HIS A 489 6.59 10.78 -7.21
C HIS A 489 5.13 10.39 -6.97
N ALA A 490 4.19 11.20 -7.46
CA ALA A 490 2.78 10.88 -7.52
C ALA A 490 2.50 9.63 -8.37
N SER A 491 1.24 9.19 -8.45
CA SER A 491 0.86 7.96 -9.15
C SER A 491 1.50 7.81 -10.54
N PRO A 492 2.27 6.71 -10.80
CA PRO A 492 2.93 6.44 -12.07
C PRO A 492 1.92 6.03 -13.15
N TYR A 493 2.29 6.18 -14.42
CA TYR A 493 1.50 5.59 -15.52
C TYR A 493 1.47 4.06 -15.42
N ASN A 494 0.36 3.47 -15.83
CA ASN A 494 0.23 2.02 -15.91
C ASN A 494 1.37 1.41 -16.71
N TYR A 495 1.94 0.32 -16.25
CA TYR A 495 3.11 -0.37 -16.77
C TYR A 495 4.46 0.34 -16.58
N SER A 496 4.50 1.62 -16.19
CA SER A 496 5.79 2.29 -15.99
C SER A 496 6.56 1.80 -14.76
N CYS A 497 5.87 1.11 -13.84
CA CYS A 497 6.49 0.47 -12.67
C CYS A 497 7.53 -0.60 -13.05
N TYR A 498 7.47 -1.18 -14.26
CA TYR A 498 8.52 -2.10 -14.73
C TYR A 498 9.89 -1.43 -14.87
N LEU A 499 9.92 -0.14 -15.14
CA LEU A 499 11.16 0.64 -15.25
C LEU A 499 11.59 1.25 -13.91
N ARG A 500 10.76 1.11 -12.87
CA ARG A 500 10.96 1.64 -11.51
C ARG A 500 10.43 0.62 -10.48
N PRO A 501 10.91 -0.64 -10.51
CA PRO A 501 10.28 -1.74 -9.77
C PRO A 501 10.44 -1.62 -8.25
N TYR A 502 11.41 -0.83 -7.78
CA TYR A 502 11.78 -0.78 -6.36
C TYR A 502 11.23 0.44 -5.61
N ASN A 503 10.48 1.33 -6.27
CA ASN A 503 9.96 2.55 -5.65
C ASN A 503 8.97 2.31 -4.50
N PHE A 504 8.45 1.09 -4.34
CA PHE A 504 7.63 0.70 -3.20
C PHE A 504 8.41 0.65 -1.86
N SER A 505 9.73 0.72 -1.90
CA SER A 505 10.61 0.54 -0.73
C SER A 505 10.36 1.57 0.38
N TYR A 506 9.89 2.77 0.05
CA TYR A 506 9.47 3.76 1.04
C TYR A 506 8.32 3.26 1.94
N TRP A 507 7.44 2.42 1.43
CA TRP A 507 6.40 1.80 2.27
C TRP A 507 6.88 0.53 2.94
N SER A 508 7.65 -0.30 2.23
CA SER A 508 8.07 -1.61 2.71
C SER A 508 9.02 -1.55 3.92
N LEU A 509 9.78 -0.47 4.06
CA LEU A 509 10.63 -0.26 5.24
C LEU A 509 9.83 -0.31 6.56
N VAL A 510 8.65 0.28 6.59
CA VAL A 510 7.76 0.24 7.76
C VAL A 510 7.37 -1.20 8.13
N ASN A 511 7.12 -2.05 7.12
CA ASN A 511 6.85 -3.47 7.35
C ASN A 511 8.07 -4.19 7.94
N VAL A 512 9.29 -3.93 7.42
CA VAL A 512 10.55 -4.47 7.97
C VAL A 512 10.72 -4.09 9.44
N LEU A 513 10.39 -2.86 9.79
CA LEU A 513 10.47 -2.36 11.16
C LEU A 513 9.33 -2.88 12.05
N LYS A 514 8.27 -3.44 11.47
CA LYS A 514 7.06 -3.95 12.15
C LYS A 514 6.35 -2.89 13.00
N CYS A 515 6.40 -1.63 12.60
CA CYS A 515 5.84 -0.49 13.32
C CYS A 515 4.61 0.09 12.61
N PRO A 516 3.73 0.83 13.33
CA PRO A 516 2.53 1.39 12.74
C PRO A 516 2.84 2.57 11.84
N ALA A 517 2.04 2.75 10.78
CA ALA A 517 2.09 3.91 9.92
C ALA A 517 0.72 4.28 9.34
N THR A 518 0.46 5.57 9.25
CA THR A 518 -0.73 6.11 8.59
C THR A 518 -0.33 6.95 7.38
N GLN A 519 -0.84 6.58 6.21
CA GLN A 519 -0.75 7.40 5.00
C GLN A 519 -1.72 8.58 5.12
N VAL A 520 -1.24 9.78 4.84
CA VAL A 520 -2.01 11.03 4.93
C VAL A 520 -1.93 11.80 3.61
N PRO A 521 -3.06 12.11 2.97
CA PRO A 521 -3.10 12.99 1.80
C PRO A 521 -2.90 14.45 2.20
N LEU A 522 -2.18 15.24 1.38
CA LEU A 522 -1.84 16.64 1.65
C LEU A 522 -2.26 17.61 0.53
N GLY A 523 -2.96 17.12 -0.47
CA GLY A 523 -3.34 17.92 -1.62
C GLY A 523 -2.97 17.28 -2.94
N LYS A 524 -2.98 18.06 -4.03
CA LYS A 524 -2.67 17.63 -5.39
C LYS A 524 -1.43 18.35 -5.91
N ASN A 525 -0.64 17.63 -6.72
CA ASN A 525 0.43 18.27 -7.48
C ASN A 525 -0.11 19.06 -8.68
N SER A 526 0.78 19.66 -9.46
CA SER A 526 0.46 20.44 -10.67
C SER A 526 -0.28 19.64 -11.76
N GLN A 527 -0.20 18.32 -11.73
CA GLN A 527 -0.92 17.42 -12.65
C GLN A 527 -2.31 17.01 -12.11
N GLY A 528 -2.73 17.51 -10.94
CA GLY A 528 -3.98 17.16 -10.30
C GLY A 528 -3.98 15.79 -9.61
N LEU A 529 -2.81 15.20 -9.40
CA LEU A 529 -2.64 13.91 -8.74
C LEU A 529 -2.40 14.08 -7.24
N PRO A 530 -2.94 13.19 -6.39
CA PRO A 530 -2.70 13.22 -4.96
C PRO A 530 -1.22 13.14 -4.58
N ILE A 531 -0.85 13.88 -3.54
CA ILE A 531 0.44 13.83 -2.85
C ILE A 531 0.21 13.71 -1.34
N GLY A 532 1.21 13.25 -0.59
CA GLY A 532 1.08 13.04 0.85
C GLY A 532 2.33 12.46 1.49
N ILE A 533 2.23 12.16 2.77
CA ILE A 533 3.30 11.57 3.59
C ILE A 533 2.77 10.39 4.42
N GLN A 534 3.68 9.64 5.01
CA GLN A 534 3.40 8.66 6.05
C GLN A 534 3.72 9.26 7.43
N VAL A 535 2.87 8.98 8.42
CA VAL A 535 3.13 9.23 9.85
C VAL A 535 3.44 7.90 10.49
N VAL A 536 4.65 7.73 11.03
CA VAL A 536 5.17 6.48 11.58
C VAL A 536 5.43 6.68 13.07
N ALA A 537 5.11 5.68 13.90
CA ALA A 537 5.42 5.68 15.33
C ALA A 537 6.16 4.40 15.74
N ALA A 538 6.68 4.36 16.97
CA ALA A 538 7.21 3.12 17.54
C ALA A 538 6.08 2.07 17.70
N PRO A 539 6.39 0.77 17.70
CA PRO A 539 5.39 -0.29 17.87
C PRO A 539 4.47 -0.04 19.06
N TYR A 540 3.20 -0.37 18.90
CA TYR A 540 2.13 -0.19 19.91
C TYR A 540 1.81 1.28 20.25
N ASN A 541 2.21 2.22 19.40
CA ASN A 541 1.84 3.63 19.49
C ASN A 541 1.00 4.07 18.29
N ASP A 542 0.12 3.20 17.81
CA ASP A 542 -0.79 3.43 16.67
C ASP A 542 -1.65 4.69 16.88
N ALA A 543 -2.06 4.96 18.13
CA ALA A 543 -2.79 6.17 18.49
C ALA A 543 -2.06 7.47 18.09
N LEU A 544 -0.72 7.51 18.16
CA LEU A 544 0.06 8.69 17.75
C LEU A 544 -0.05 8.92 16.24
N CYS A 545 0.06 7.85 15.44
CA CYS A 545 -0.10 7.94 13.98
C CYS A 545 -1.46 8.54 13.62
N LEU A 546 -2.54 8.04 14.26
CA LEU A 546 -3.91 8.47 13.98
C LEU A 546 -4.18 9.89 14.51
N ALA A 547 -3.64 10.26 15.68
CA ALA A 547 -3.79 11.62 16.22
C ALA A 547 -3.12 12.67 15.31
N VAL A 548 -1.90 12.38 14.82
CA VAL A 548 -1.21 13.26 13.87
C VAL A 548 -1.93 13.28 12.53
N ALA A 549 -2.42 12.12 12.04
CA ALA A 549 -3.21 12.06 10.81
C ALA A 549 -4.49 12.92 10.92
N LYS A 550 -5.18 12.88 12.07
CA LYS A 550 -6.38 13.71 12.33
C LYS A 550 -6.05 15.20 12.36
N TYR A 551 -4.92 15.57 12.95
CA TYR A 551 -4.44 16.96 12.89
C TYR A 551 -4.19 17.39 11.44
N LEU A 552 -3.48 16.58 10.66
CA LEU A 552 -3.18 16.88 9.27
C LEU A 552 -4.44 16.86 8.38
N GLU A 553 -5.42 15.99 8.64
CA GLU A 553 -6.73 15.98 7.97
C GLU A 553 -7.40 17.35 8.10
N LYS A 554 -7.42 17.91 9.29
CA LYS A 554 -8.00 19.24 9.56
C LYS A 554 -7.25 20.34 8.83
N GLU A 555 -5.92 20.32 8.85
CA GLU A 555 -5.08 21.42 8.37
C GLU A 555 -4.86 21.41 6.85
N PHE A 556 -4.93 20.24 6.20
CA PHE A 556 -4.68 20.08 4.76
C PHE A 556 -5.94 19.70 3.95
N GLY A 557 -7.11 19.65 4.56
CA GLY A 557 -8.39 19.49 3.87
C GLY A 557 -8.83 18.04 3.64
N GLY A 558 -8.15 17.06 4.23
CA GLY A 558 -8.60 15.66 4.28
C GLY A 558 -8.40 14.87 2.99
N ALA A 559 -9.22 13.84 2.80
CA ALA A 559 -9.13 12.97 1.64
C ALA A 559 -9.43 13.70 0.32
N ILE A 560 -8.75 13.25 -0.73
CA ILE A 560 -8.82 13.85 -2.07
C ILE A 560 -9.66 12.95 -2.96
N ALA A 561 -10.97 13.20 -3.02
CA ALA A 561 -11.83 12.45 -3.91
C ALA A 561 -11.54 12.75 -5.40
N ALA A 562 -11.75 11.74 -6.25
CA ALA A 562 -11.51 11.84 -7.68
C ALA A 562 -12.67 12.51 -8.45
N CYS A 563 -13.82 12.67 -7.83
CA CYS A 563 -15.03 13.26 -8.40
C CYS A 563 -15.71 14.18 -7.37
N LYS A 564 -16.61 15.03 -7.83
CA LYS A 564 -17.35 15.99 -6.99
C LYS A 564 -18.70 15.39 -6.56
N VAL A 565 -19.32 16.01 -5.55
CA VAL A 565 -20.73 15.84 -5.21
C VAL A 565 -21.49 16.96 -5.92
N LYS A 566 -22.45 16.62 -6.77
CA LYS A 566 -23.25 17.57 -7.57
C LYS A 566 -24.75 17.29 -7.43
#